data_9acbf9f7fa037cb6b400a44c29ad6973
#
_entry.id   9acbf9f7fa037cb6b400a44c29ad6973
#
_cell.length_a   1.000
_cell.length_b   1.000
_cell.length_c   1.000
_cell.angle_alpha   90.00
_cell.angle_beta   90.00
_cell.angle_gamma   90.00
#
_symmetry.space_group_name_H-M   'P 1'
#
loop_
_entity.id
_entity.type
_entity.pdbx_description
1 polymer ?
#
loop_
_entity_poly.entity_id
_entity_poly.type
_entity_poly.pdbx_seq_one_letter_code
_entity_poly.pdbx_strand_id
1 'polypeptide(L)'
;QRWERTVPLFNIGTERLDKEKFGPFIENWVAELSAISLSGIENHTAVNDVFFGRGYNLEFVSQNFPNTLVLATEVKKVYSNELTGEDFPKLIRELQQKLKKAILNNAQYFSEENTNWKSKNISHLLDKKNDPAIVKIDKKLYRLFKGFELLAYVNPVNTNSEQKRFIKNKYTELPKFKYAPIKVNPFELKQQLSSFKTQEISDISIRQLYESVINSSFDKIDLLSTLGTRKFLYNSLRYFGRPSKKDLTNAQYILHLPPISTEPKTVPLLSMDEAIAKFKNALDVYGIDCKIELSNRVISQVMVLNSKKTILIRPDAQFTKKEADALIDHEVGVHMVTTQNSSNEKLKIFNIGLPVNTMTQEGLAILSEYLSGNITLKRLKKIALRVVITDMMCNGADFIECFKYLVNQQQVSINDAYTIVTRIFRGGGFTKDYLYLVGFEKILKLWKSDVSLSPLLVGKTSLDFYNTIDEMIEREMIAKPKHITKSFEQPIDYESNGIYEYIISGLK
;
A
#
# COMPACT_ATOMS: atom_id res chain seq x y z
N GLN A 1 33.16 -22.02 -21.46
CA GLN A 1 32.93 -20.59 -21.78
C GLN A 1 31.72 -20.51 -22.68
N ARG A 2 30.54 -20.27 -22.13
CA ARG A 2 29.34 -19.93 -22.91
C ARG A 2 29.51 -18.49 -23.35
N TRP A 3 29.52 -18.27 -24.63
CA TRP A 3 29.33 -16.98 -25.25
C TRP A 3 27.87 -16.59 -25.00
N GLU A 4 27.56 -15.85 -23.93
CA GLU A 4 26.28 -15.16 -23.78
C GLU A 4 26.27 -14.03 -24.82
N ARG A 5 25.70 -14.29 -25.98
CA ARG A 5 25.23 -13.24 -26.87
C ARG A 5 24.15 -12.51 -26.09
N THR A 6 24.40 -11.28 -25.69
CA THR A 6 23.38 -10.37 -25.15
C THR A 6 22.34 -10.15 -26.25
N VAL A 7 21.28 -10.93 -26.20
CA VAL A 7 20.14 -10.74 -27.12
C VAL A 7 19.38 -9.52 -26.63
N PRO A 8 19.11 -8.52 -27.49
CA PRO A 8 18.41 -7.31 -27.09
C PRO A 8 17.03 -7.63 -26.50
N LEU A 9 16.63 -6.90 -25.45
CA LEU A 9 15.29 -7.00 -24.85
C LEU A 9 14.22 -6.50 -25.83
N PHE A 10 14.53 -5.40 -26.54
CA PHE A 10 13.68 -4.83 -27.58
C PHE A 10 14.40 -4.80 -28.92
N ASN A 11 13.69 -5.18 -29.96
CA ASN A 11 14.17 -5.16 -31.32
C ASN A 11 13.18 -4.36 -32.17
N ILE A 12 13.67 -3.30 -32.81
CA ILE A 12 12.83 -2.37 -33.60
C ILE A 12 13.09 -2.62 -35.07
N GLY A 13 12.03 -2.90 -35.83
CA GLY A 13 12.07 -3.00 -37.27
C GLY A 13 11.72 -1.67 -37.94
N THR A 14 12.60 -1.19 -38.83
CA THR A 14 12.44 0.08 -39.53
C THR A 14 12.33 -0.10 -41.07
N GLU A 15 12.00 -1.28 -41.52
CA GLU A 15 11.87 -1.57 -42.94
C GLU A 15 10.91 -0.62 -43.64
N ARG A 16 11.35 -0.04 -44.75
CA ARG A 16 10.59 0.93 -45.57
C ARG A 16 10.21 2.26 -44.87
N LEU A 17 10.79 2.58 -43.77
CA LEU A 17 10.62 3.90 -43.16
C LEU A 17 11.54 4.94 -43.81
N ASP A 18 10.98 6.11 -44.13
CA ASP A 18 11.76 7.27 -44.50
C ASP A 18 12.59 7.76 -43.30
N LYS A 19 13.85 7.39 -43.30
CA LYS A 19 14.79 7.70 -42.18
C LYS A 19 15.06 9.19 -42.03
N GLU A 20 15.01 9.98 -43.10
CA GLU A 20 15.18 11.44 -43.05
C GLU A 20 14.01 12.07 -42.31
N LYS A 21 12.81 11.67 -42.67
CA LYS A 21 11.57 12.22 -42.09
C LYS A 21 11.26 11.71 -40.68
N PHE A 22 11.47 10.42 -40.43
CA PHE A 22 11.06 9.76 -39.19
C PHE A 22 12.22 9.38 -38.26
N GLY A 23 13.46 9.75 -38.63
CA GLY A 23 14.65 9.49 -37.80
C GLY A 23 14.50 9.93 -36.35
N PRO A 24 14.13 11.20 -36.08
CA PRO A 24 13.96 11.71 -34.70
C PRO A 24 12.89 10.94 -33.91
N PHE A 25 11.80 10.47 -34.56
CA PHE A 25 10.78 9.66 -33.93
C PHE A 25 11.29 8.25 -33.57
N ILE A 26 12.10 7.64 -34.44
CA ILE A 26 12.73 6.34 -34.17
C ILE A 26 13.74 6.47 -33.02
N GLU A 27 14.55 7.52 -33.02
CA GLU A 27 15.52 7.81 -31.94
C GLU A 27 14.82 7.98 -30.59
N ASN A 28 13.71 8.74 -30.56
CA ASN A 28 12.89 8.89 -29.37
C ASN A 28 12.34 7.54 -28.91
N TRP A 29 11.85 6.70 -29.82
CA TRP A 29 11.34 5.37 -29.48
C TRP A 29 12.43 4.46 -28.92
N VAL A 30 13.64 4.50 -29.50
CA VAL A 30 14.82 3.78 -28.97
C VAL A 30 15.16 4.27 -27.56
N ALA A 31 15.13 5.57 -27.34
CA ALA A 31 15.42 6.16 -26.02
C ALA A 31 14.39 5.70 -24.96
N GLU A 32 13.09 5.76 -25.28
CA GLU A 32 12.00 5.31 -24.40
C GLU A 32 12.13 3.83 -24.05
N LEU A 33 12.39 2.96 -25.04
CA LEU A 33 12.58 1.53 -24.80
C LEU A 33 13.86 1.24 -23.99
N SER A 34 14.94 1.94 -24.29
CA SER A 34 16.24 1.77 -23.60
C SER A 34 16.17 2.21 -22.12
N ALA A 35 15.28 3.14 -21.79
CA ALA A 35 15.02 3.58 -20.43
C ALA A 35 14.22 2.56 -19.59
N ILE A 36 13.64 1.54 -20.21
CA ILE A 36 12.90 0.50 -19.49
C ILE A 36 13.88 -0.40 -18.74
N SER A 37 13.90 -0.34 -17.41
CA SER A 37 14.62 -1.28 -16.56
C SER A 37 13.64 -2.31 -16.00
N LEU A 38 13.94 -3.58 -16.12
CA LEU A 38 13.17 -4.69 -15.52
C LEU A 38 14.00 -5.33 -14.40
N SER A 39 13.34 -5.74 -13.32
CA SER A 39 14.00 -6.32 -12.16
C SER A 39 14.84 -7.56 -12.53
N GLY A 40 16.17 -7.46 -12.42
CA GLY A 40 17.10 -8.55 -12.71
C GLY A 40 17.38 -8.83 -14.18
N ILE A 41 16.97 -7.94 -15.09
CA ILE A 41 17.18 -8.09 -16.54
C ILE A 41 17.91 -6.85 -17.06
N GLU A 42 19.05 -7.06 -17.72
CA GLU A 42 19.72 -6.00 -18.45
C GLU A 42 18.92 -5.63 -19.70
N ASN A 43 18.68 -4.34 -19.88
CA ASN A 43 18.03 -3.83 -21.07
C ASN A 43 19.07 -3.50 -22.15
N HIS A 44 18.87 -4.11 -23.31
CA HIS A 44 19.60 -3.77 -24.52
C HIS A 44 18.58 -3.61 -25.65
N THR A 45 18.54 -2.43 -26.27
CA THR A 45 17.65 -2.13 -27.38
C THR A 45 18.45 -2.09 -28.66
N ALA A 46 18.03 -2.81 -29.69
CA ALA A 46 18.63 -2.82 -31.00
C ALA A 46 17.65 -2.31 -32.06
N VAL A 47 18.16 -1.60 -33.03
CA VAL A 47 17.44 -1.17 -34.22
C VAL A 47 17.96 -1.96 -35.42
N ASN A 48 17.07 -2.62 -36.15
CA ASN A 48 17.39 -3.39 -37.32
C ASN A 48 16.69 -2.83 -38.54
N ASP A 49 17.37 -2.80 -39.65
CA ASP A 49 16.80 -2.36 -40.96
C ASP A 49 15.81 -3.35 -41.53
N VAL A 50 15.82 -4.59 -41.02
CA VAL A 50 14.93 -5.68 -41.49
C VAL A 50 14.17 -6.23 -40.29
N PHE A 51 12.88 -6.37 -40.41
CA PHE A 51 12.03 -6.96 -39.38
C PHE A 51 12.06 -8.49 -39.46
N PHE A 52 12.51 -9.14 -38.38
CA PHE A 52 12.56 -10.60 -38.28
C PHE A 52 11.38 -11.15 -37.45
N GLY A 53 10.14 -10.91 -37.89
CA GLY A 53 8.96 -11.48 -37.24
C GLY A 53 8.36 -12.61 -38.11
N ARG A 54 8.36 -13.85 -37.66
CA ARG A 54 7.55 -14.90 -38.26
C ARG A 54 6.06 -14.57 -38.06
N GLY A 55 5.35 -14.27 -39.16
CA GLY A 55 3.89 -14.10 -39.14
C GLY A 55 3.38 -12.66 -39.29
N TYR A 56 4.24 -11.65 -39.36
CA TYR A 56 3.80 -10.27 -39.64
C TYR A 56 3.94 -9.98 -41.15
N ASN A 57 2.82 -9.75 -41.79
CA ASN A 57 2.81 -9.32 -43.19
C ASN A 57 2.79 -7.79 -43.27
N LEU A 58 3.97 -7.15 -43.02
CA LEU A 58 4.13 -5.70 -43.19
C LEU A 58 3.79 -5.23 -44.60
N GLU A 59 3.99 -6.09 -45.59
CA GLU A 59 3.62 -5.83 -46.98
C GLU A 59 2.10 -5.68 -47.13
N PHE A 60 1.32 -6.53 -46.44
CA PHE A 60 -0.13 -6.38 -46.39
C PHE A 60 -0.55 -5.05 -45.75
N VAL A 61 0.08 -4.65 -44.61
CA VAL A 61 -0.21 -3.38 -43.96
C VAL A 61 0.15 -2.20 -44.88
N SER A 62 1.33 -2.18 -45.47
CA SER A 62 1.76 -1.09 -46.36
C SER A 62 0.94 -0.97 -47.63
N GLN A 63 0.44 -2.09 -48.19
CA GLN A 63 -0.43 -2.10 -49.37
C GLN A 63 -1.85 -1.62 -49.08
N ASN A 64 -2.41 -2.00 -47.93
CA ASN A 64 -3.78 -1.66 -47.56
C ASN A 64 -3.90 -0.33 -46.82
N PHE A 65 -2.80 0.15 -46.21
CA PHE A 65 -2.73 1.40 -45.47
C PHE A 65 -1.52 2.25 -45.87
N PRO A 66 -1.51 2.77 -47.12
CA PRO A 66 -0.33 3.42 -47.73
C PRO A 66 0.12 4.70 -46.98
N ASN A 67 -0.78 5.35 -46.23
CA ASN A 67 -0.50 6.57 -45.49
C ASN A 67 -0.24 6.28 -43.98
N THR A 68 0.03 5.04 -43.62
CA THR A 68 0.21 4.63 -42.25
C THR A 68 1.69 4.36 -41.98
N LEU A 69 2.24 5.04 -40.99
CA LEU A 69 3.57 4.74 -40.47
C LEU A 69 3.48 3.47 -39.60
N VAL A 70 4.23 2.45 -39.97
CA VAL A 70 4.32 1.19 -39.19
C VAL A 70 5.71 1.04 -38.60
N LEU A 71 5.76 1.03 -37.27
CA LEU A 71 6.95 0.77 -36.51
C LEU A 71 6.76 -0.54 -35.74
N ALA A 72 7.46 -1.58 -36.17
CA ALA A 72 7.37 -2.87 -35.48
C ALA A 72 8.35 -2.95 -34.32
N THR A 73 7.85 -3.46 -33.20
CA THR A 73 8.68 -3.66 -32.00
C THR A 73 8.50 -5.09 -31.50
N GLU A 74 9.59 -5.84 -31.47
CA GLU A 74 9.63 -7.17 -30.90
C GLU A 74 10.15 -7.10 -29.47
N VAL A 75 9.50 -7.83 -28.56
CA VAL A 75 9.91 -7.95 -27.17
C VAL A 75 10.40 -9.36 -26.91
N LYS A 76 11.64 -9.50 -26.46
CA LYS A 76 12.19 -10.81 -26.09
C LYS A 76 11.32 -11.44 -24.98
N LYS A 77 11.05 -12.73 -25.10
CA LYS A 77 10.22 -13.48 -24.15
C LYS A 77 10.98 -13.75 -22.81
N VAL A 78 11.28 -12.67 -22.07
CA VAL A 78 11.95 -12.73 -20.76
C VAL A 78 10.99 -13.01 -19.60
N TYR A 79 9.69 -12.94 -19.84
CA TYR A 79 8.60 -13.02 -18.86
C TYR A 79 8.10 -14.44 -18.62
N SER A 80 8.73 -15.44 -19.19
CA SER A 80 8.40 -16.87 -18.97
C SER A 80 9.65 -17.70 -18.79
N ASN A 81 9.51 -18.82 -18.06
CA ASN A 81 10.56 -19.81 -17.94
C ASN A 81 10.70 -20.58 -19.27
N GLU A 82 11.86 -20.54 -19.88
CA GLU A 82 12.12 -21.19 -21.18
C GLU A 82 11.99 -22.73 -21.12
N LEU A 83 12.22 -23.34 -19.94
CA LEU A 83 12.19 -24.79 -19.76
C LEU A 83 10.79 -25.31 -19.44
N THR A 84 10.03 -24.58 -18.59
CA THR A 84 8.70 -25.02 -18.13
C THR A 84 7.57 -24.35 -18.91
N GLY A 85 7.83 -23.26 -19.59
CA GLY A 85 6.81 -22.43 -20.25
C GLY A 85 5.95 -21.63 -19.28
N GLU A 86 6.24 -21.66 -17.98
CA GLU A 86 5.48 -20.91 -16.98
C GLU A 86 5.81 -19.42 -17.06
N ASP A 87 4.78 -18.61 -17.05
CA ASP A 87 4.91 -17.16 -17.05
C ASP A 87 5.24 -16.59 -15.66
N PHE A 88 5.98 -15.47 -15.65
CA PHE A 88 6.27 -14.69 -14.44
C PHE A 88 5.30 -13.49 -14.34
N PRO A 89 4.14 -13.62 -13.67
CA PRO A 89 3.08 -12.60 -13.70
C PRO A 89 3.51 -11.22 -13.19
N LYS A 90 4.46 -11.18 -12.27
CA LYS A 90 5.01 -9.91 -11.75
C LYS A 90 5.82 -9.19 -12.81
N LEU A 91 6.65 -9.91 -13.53
CA LEU A 91 7.51 -9.36 -14.59
C LEU A 91 6.69 -8.91 -15.80
N ILE A 92 5.65 -9.69 -16.17
CA ILE A 92 4.69 -9.30 -17.23
C ILE A 92 4.02 -7.97 -16.86
N ARG A 93 3.54 -7.81 -15.64
CA ARG A 93 2.90 -6.56 -15.19
C ARG A 93 3.87 -5.38 -15.25
N GLU A 94 5.09 -5.57 -14.78
CA GLU A 94 6.13 -4.54 -14.82
C GLU A 94 6.44 -4.12 -16.26
N LEU A 95 6.65 -5.08 -17.16
CA LEU A 95 6.88 -4.85 -18.58
C LEU A 95 5.70 -4.11 -19.22
N GLN A 96 4.49 -4.58 -19.00
CA GLN A 96 3.28 -3.97 -19.59
C GLN A 96 3.10 -2.51 -19.19
N GLN A 97 3.31 -2.18 -17.89
CA GLN A 97 3.20 -0.79 -17.41
C GLN A 97 4.26 0.12 -18.03
N LYS A 98 5.52 -0.34 -18.06
CA LYS A 98 6.62 0.45 -18.60
C LYS A 98 6.51 0.62 -20.12
N LEU A 99 6.14 -0.45 -20.84
CA LEU A 99 5.92 -0.39 -22.28
C LEU A 99 4.73 0.51 -22.65
N LYS A 100 3.62 0.44 -21.88
CA LYS A 100 2.49 1.37 -22.06
C LYS A 100 2.96 2.82 -21.97
N LYS A 101 3.76 3.15 -20.94
CA LYS A 101 4.28 4.50 -20.77
C LYS A 101 5.16 4.93 -21.93
N ALA A 102 6.08 4.06 -22.37
CA ALA A 102 6.95 4.32 -23.52
C ALA A 102 6.16 4.57 -24.83
N ILE A 103 5.12 3.75 -25.08
CA ILE A 103 4.22 3.93 -26.24
C ILE A 103 3.53 5.29 -26.19
N LEU A 104 2.99 5.67 -25.03
CA LEU A 104 2.30 6.94 -24.86
C LEU A 104 3.24 8.14 -25.01
N ASN A 105 4.44 8.08 -24.42
CA ASN A 105 5.46 9.13 -24.57
C ASN A 105 5.84 9.32 -26.04
N ASN A 106 6.07 8.23 -26.75
CA ASN A 106 6.45 8.28 -28.15
C ASN A 106 5.28 8.75 -29.05
N ALA A 107 4.04 8.38 -28.74
CA ALA A 107 2.86 8.88 -29.42
C ALA A 107 2.64 10.38 -29.19
N GLN A 108 2.91 10.88 -27.99
CA GLN A 108 2.89 12.30 -27.70
C GLN A 108 3.97 13.05 -28.49
N TYR A 109 5.20 12.57 -28.46
CA TYR A 109 6.31 13.14 -29.24
C TYR A 109 5.96 13.21 -30.75
N PHE A 110 5.46 12.10 -31.32
CA PHE A 110 5.03 12.08 -32.72
C PHE A 110 3.94 13.11 -33.00
N SER A 111 2.96 13.22 -32.11
CA SER A 111 1.84 14.16 -32.25
C SER A 111 2.30 15.62 -32.19
N GLU A 112 3.22 15.95 -31.29
CA GLU A 112 3.77 17.28 -31.13
C GLU A 112 4.62 17.73 -32.33
N GLU A 113 5.38 16.83 -32.92
CA GLU A 113 6.25 17.11 -34.07
C GLU A 113 5.51 17.10 -35.41
N ASN A 114 4.50 16.25 -35.59
CA ASN A 114 3.90 15.97 -36.89
C ASN A 114 2.46 16.45 -37.02
N THR A 115 1.84 17.02 -35.97
CA THR A 115 0.45 17.51 -36.04
C THR A 115 0.28 18.87 -35.38
N ASN A 116 -0.87 19.49 -35.57
CA ASN A 116 -1.27 20.71 -34.87
C ASN A 116 -1.78 20.43 -33.43
N TRP A 117 -1.88 19.16 -33.04
CA TRP A 117 -2.31 18.80 -31.71
C TRP A 117 -1.16 18.89 -30.74
N LYS A 118 -1.29 19.78 -29.76
CA LYS A 118 -0.31 19.98 -28.69
C LYS A 118 -0.99 19.65 -27.37
N SER A 119 -0.53 18.61 -26.69
CA SER A 119 -1.00 18.27 -25.37
C SER A 119 0.13 18.37 -24.36
N LYS A 120 -0.14 19.03 -23.24
CA LYS A 120 0.81 19.12 -22.11
C LYS A 120 0.83 17.84 -21.27
N ASN A 121 -0.10 16.93 -21.48
CA ASN A 121 -0.24 15.74 -20.67
C ASN A 121 -0.55 14.52 -21.55
N ILE A 122 0.27 13.48 -21.42
CA ILE A 122 0.19 12.22 -22.12
C ILE A 122 -1.15 11.49 -21.87
N SER A 123 -1.74 11.69 -20.70
CA SER A 123 -3.03 11.10 -20.33
C SER A 123 -4.18 11.57 -21.24
N HIS A 124 -4.00 12.70 -21.96
CA HIS A 124 -4.97 13.19 -22.95
C HIS A 124 -5.08 12.30 -24.19
N LEU A 125 -4.11 11.39 -24.42
CA LEU A 125 -4.19 10.37 -25.46
C LEU A 125 -5.12 9.20 -25.08
N LEU A 126 -5.52 9.11 -23.82
CA LEU A 126 -6.36 8.04 -23.30
C LEU A 126 -7.79 8.51 -23.08
N ASP A 127 -8.73 7.55 -23.10
CA ASP A 127 -10.12 7.83 -22.80
C ASP A 127 -10.29 8.38 -21.38
N LYS A 128 -11.06 9.47 -21.28
CA LYS A 128 -11.42 10.10 -19.99
C LYS A 128 -12.61 9.44 -19.30
N LYS A 129 -13.35 8.59 -20.00
CA LYS A 129 -14.55 7.95 -19.47
C LYS A 129 -14.24 6.58 -18.90
N ASN A 130 -14.86 6.28 -17.76
CA ASN A 130 -14.83 4.92 -17.23
C ASN A 130 -15.55 3.96 -18.20
N ASP A 131 -14.84 2.93 -18.64
CA ASP A 131 -15.41 1.81 -19.38
C ASP A 131 -16.62 1.23 -18.59
N PRO A 132 -17.77 0.97 -19.23
CA PRO A 132 -18.93 0.35 -18.60
C PRO A 132 -18.59 -0.96 -17.85
N ALA A 133 -17.62 -1.73 -18.36
CA ALA A 133 -17.13 -2.93 -17.68
C ALA A 133 -16.52 -2.62 -16.30
N ILE A 134 -15.72 -1.55 -16.21
CA ILE A 134 -15.14 -1.08 -14.95
C ILE A 134 -16.25 -0.77 -13.93
N VAL A 135 -17.24 0.04 -14.34
CA VAL A 135 -18.34 0.45 -13.46
C VAL A 135 -19.18 -0.76 -12.98
N LYS A 136 -19.42 -1.72 -13.86
CA LYS A 136 -20.16 -2.97 -13.54
C LYS A 136 -19.41 -3.83 -12.53
N ILE A 137 -18.11 -4.05 -12.75
CA ILE A 137 -17.25 -4.85 -11.89
C ILE A 137 -17.10 -4.17 -10.52
N ASP A 138 -16.81 -2.87 -10.50
CA ASP A 138 -16.66 -2.07 -9.28
C ASP A 138 -17.91 -2.15 -8.39
N LYS A 139 -19.10 -1.90 -8.96
CA LYS A 139 -20.36 -1.99 -8.22
C LYS A 139 -20.61 -3.38 -7.65
N LYS A 140 -20.34 -4.44 -8.42
CA LYS A 140 -20.51 -5.82 -7.97
C LYS A 140 -19.53 -6.15 -6.83
N LEU A 141 -18.26 -5.78 -6.97
CA LEU A 141 -17.21 -5.98 -5.97
C LEU A 141 -17.53 -5.22 -4.66
N TYR A 142 -17.97 -3.98 -4.78
CA TYR A 142 -18.39 -3.18 -3.61
C TYR A 142 -19.55 -3.82 -2.85
N ARG A 143 -20.56 -4.35 -3.55
CA ARG A 143 -21.70 -5.02 -2.89
C ARG A 143 -21.25 -6.24 -2.07
N LEU A 144 -20.23 -6.96 -2.52
CA LEU A 144 -19.68 -8.13 -1.82
C LEU A 144 -18.90 -7.74 -0.55
N PHE A 145 -18.14 -6.65 -0.62
CA PHE A 145 -17.21 -6.27 0.45
C PHE A 145 -17.64 -5.04 1.25
N LYS A 146 -18.80 -4.45 0.95
CA LYS A 146 -19.34 -3.33 1.74
C LYS A 146 -19.49 -3.75 3.20
N GLY A 147 -18.76 -3.04 4.09
CA GLY A 147 -18.79 -3.32 5.53
C GLY A 147 -17.95 -4.53 5.98
N PHE A 148 -17.15 -5.11 5.09
CA PHE A 148 -16.19 -6.14 5.47
C PHE A 148 -15.00 -5.51 6.19
N GLU A 149 -14.95 -5.70 7.51
CA GLU A 149 -13.89 -5.18 8.40
C GLU A 149 -13.12 -6.35 9.01
N LEU A 150 -11.97 -6.68 8.43
CA LEU A 150 -11.13 -7.81 8.88
C LEU A 150 -10.80 -7.73 10.38
N LEU A 151 -10.44 -6.54 10.88
CA LEU A 151 -10.07 -6.34 12.27
C LEU A 151 -11.23 -6.59 13.24
N ALA A 152 -12.48 -6.37 12.82
CA ALA A 152 -13.65 -6.65 13.65
C ALA A 152 -13.80 -8.14 13.99
N TYR A 153 -13.30 -9.03 13.11
CA TYR A 153 -13.29 -10.48 13.34
C TYR A 153 -12.01 -10.95 14.04
N VAL A 154 -10.85 -10.41 13.67
CA VAL A 154 -9.55 -10.85 14.18
C VAL A 154 -9.30 -10.35 15.62
N ASN A 155 -9.95 -9.27 16.05
CA ASN A 155 -9.83 -8.80 17.43
C ASN A 155 -10.58 -9.75 18.39
N PRO A 156 -9.89 -10.29 19.42
CA PRO A 156 -10.55 -11.12 20.42
C PRO A 156 -11.59 -10.32 21.22
N VAL A 157 -12.73 -10.96 21.51
CA VAL A 157 -13.81 -10.35 22.31
C VAL A 157 -13.57 -10.42 23.82
N ASN A 158 -12.58 -11.20 24.26
CA ASN A 158 -12.27 -11.46 25.67
C ASN A 158 -10.87 -10.97 26.09
N THR A 159 -10.27 -10.00 25.38
CA THR A 159 -8.89 -9.53 25.63
C THR A 159 -8.65 -9.13 27.08
N ASN A 160 -9.55 -8.34 27.67
CA ASN A 160 -9.39 -7.81 29.04
C ASN A 160 -9.48 -8.92 30.10
N SER A 161 -10.38 -9.88 29.96
CA SER A 161 -10.48 -11.01 30.90
C SER A 161 -9.28 -11.94 30.81
N GLU A 162 -8.78 -12.18 29.59
CA GLU A 162 -7.57 -12.98 29.37
C GLU A 162 -6.31 -12.28 29.89
N GLN A 163 -6.22 -10.95 29.77
CA GLN A 163 -5.12 -10.19 30.36
C GLN A 163 -5.10 -10.35 31.89
N LYS A 164 -6.25 -10.18 32.55
CA LYS A 164 -6.35 -10.36 34.02
C LYS A 164 -5.96 -11.79 34.44
N ARG A 165 -6.42 -12.81 33.67
CA ARG A 165 -6.07 -14.21 33.92
C ARG A 165 -4.56 -14.46 33.74
N PHE A 166 -3.97 -13.95 32.65
CA PHE A 166 -2.55 -14.10 32.34
C PHE A 166 -1.66 -13.47 33.41
N ILE A 167 -2.00 -12.28 33.93
CA ILE A 167 -1.29 -11.61 34.99
C ILE A 167 -1.45 -12.39 36.32
N LYS A 168 -2.69 -12.82 36.64
CA LYS A 168 -2.96 -13.59 37.86
C LYS A 168 -2.16 -14.90 37.91
N ASN A 169 -2.03 -15.58 36.76
CA ASN A 169 -1.27 -16.83 36.66
C ASN A 169 0.24 -16.61 36.43
N LYS A 170 0.76 -15.42 36.79
CA LYS A 170 2.19 -15.09 36.70
C LYS A 170 2.83 -15.42 35.34
N TYR A 171 2.08 -15.19 34.25
CA TYR A 171 2.54 -15.35 32.87
C TYR A 171 2.97 -16.79 32.51
N THR A 172 2.36 -17.81 33.12
CA THR A 172 2.70 -19.21 32.88
C THR A 172 1.78 -19.93 31.92
N GLU A 173 0.58 -19.37 31.68
CA GLU A 173 -0.41 -19.98 30.80
C GLU A 173 -0.71 -19.09 29.60
N LEU A 174 -0.79 -19.68 28.41
CA LEU A 174 -1.16 -18.97 27.18
C LEU A 174 -2.57 -18.37 27.28
N PRO A 175 -2.80 -17.15 26.76
CA PRO A 175 -4.15 -16.59 26.62
C PRO A 175 -5.03 -17.45 25.69
N LYS A 176 -6.30 -17.63 26.07
CA LYS A 176 -7.31 -18.35 25.28
C LYS A 176 -8.27 -17.36 24.64
N PHE A 177 -7.87 -16.82 23.49
CA PHE A 177 -8.65 -15.81 22.78
C PHE A 177 -9.92 -16.40 22.17
N LYS A 178 -11.03 -15.65 22.28
CA LYS A 178 -12.33 -15.94 21.66
C LYS A 178 -12.63 -14.86 20.61
N TYR A 179 -13.24 -15.27 19.51
CA TYR A 179 -13.52 -14.38 18.37
C TYR A 179 -15.02 -14.28 18.10
N ALA A 180 -15.43 -13.16 17.50
CA ALA A 180 -16.79 -13.02 17.03
C ALA A 180 -17.10 -14.06 15.91
N PRO A 181 -18.32 -14.60 15.83
CA PRO A 181 -18.67 -15.54 14.77
C PRO A 181 -18.59 -14.85 13.40
N ILE A 182 -18.06 -15.58 12.43
CA ILE A 182 -17.96 -15.12 11.04
C ILE A 182 -19.37 -15.16 10.44
N LYS A 183 -19.89 -13.99 10.04
CA LYS A 183 -21.26 -13.86 9.51
C LYS A 183 -21.39 -14.10 8.00
N VAL A 184 -20.26 -14.29 7.31
CA VAL A 184 -20.21 -14.49 5.86
C VAL A 184 -19.83 -15.93 5.54
N ASN A 185 -20.39 -16.48 4.47
CA ASN A 185 -20.01 -17.80 3.98
C ASN A 185 -18.77 -17.65 3.07
N PRO A 186 -17.58 -18.15 3.49
CA PRO A 186 -16.35 -18.00 2.70
C PRO A 186 -16.42 -18.67 1.33
N PHE A 187 -17.11 -19.80 1.23
CA PHE A 187 -17.24 -20.53 -0.03
C PHE A 187 -18.07 -19.76 -1.05
N GLU A 188 -19.23 -19.25 -0.64
CA GLU A 188 -20.11 -18.44 -1.52
C GLU A 188 -19.40 -17.17 -1.98
N LEU A 189 -18.67 -16.48 -1.08
CA LEU A 189 -17.89 -15.29 -1.45
C LEU A 189 -16.83 -15.62 -2.51
N LYS A 190 -16.10 -16.72 -2.34
CA LYS A 190 -15.10 -17.16 -3.32
C LYS A 190 -15.73 -17.51 -4.67
N GLN A 191 -16.85 -18.22 -4.67
CA GLN A 191 -17.59 -18.54 -5.88
C GLN A 191 -18.03 -17.28 -6.63
N GLN A 192 -18.53 -16.27 -5.90
CA GLN A 192 -18.89 -14.99 -6.50
C GLN A 192 -17.67 -14.26 -7.04
N LEU A 193 -16.53 -14.25 -6.33
CA LEU A 193 -15.29 -13.64 -6.81
C LEU A 193 -14.77 -14.31 -8.11
N SER A 194 -14.86 -15.63 -8.21
CA SER A 194 -14.45 -16.36 -9.42
C SER A 194 -15.31 -16.04 -10.66
N SER A 195 -16.49 -15.44 -10.47
CA SER A 195 -17.40 -15.06 -11.56
C SER A 195 -17.11 -13.69 -12.20
N PHE A 196 -16.09 -12.96 -11.72
CA PHE A 196 -15.74 -11.65 -12.30
C PHE A 196 -14.97 -11.83 -13.60
N LYS A 197 -15.41 -11.14 -14.64
CA LYS A 197 -14.81 -11.15 -15.97
C LYS A 197 -13.95 -9.91 -16.18
N THR A 198 -12.80 -9.87 -15.52
CA THR A 198 -11.87 -8.72 -15.60
C THR A 198 -11.32 -8.50 -17.01
N GLN A 199 -11.28 -9.54 -17.85
CA GLN A 199 -10.90 -9.44 -19.26
C GLN A 199 -11.81 -8.53 -20.09
N GLU A 200 -13.03 -8.22 -19.60
CA GLU A 200 -13.92 -7.23 -20.24
C GLU A 200 -13.39 -5.78 -20.09
N ILE A 201 -12.47 -5.51 -19.15
CA ILE A 201 -11.84 -4.21 -18.99
C ILE A 201 -10.77 -4.05 -20.05
N SER A 202 -10.92 -3.06 -20.94
CA SER A 202 -10.01 -2.82 -22.06
C SER A 202 -8.65 -2.26 -21.60
N ASP A 203 -8.63 -1.36 -20.62
CA ASP A 203 -7.40 -0.77 -20.08
C ASP A 203 -6.64 -1.77 -19.21
N ILE A 204 -5.42 -2.10 -19.66
CA ILE A 204 -4.55 -3.11 -19.02
C ILE A 204 -4.19 -2.72 -17.57
N SER A 205 -3.84 -1.47 -17.29
CA SER A 205 -3.42 -1.03 -15.97
C SER A 205 -4.59 -1.11 -14.98
N ILE A 206 -5.77 -0.72 -15.42
CA ILE A 206 -7.00 -0.78 -14.60
C ILE A 206 -7.46 -2.23 -14.44
N ARG A 207 -7.37 -3.06 -15.50
CA ARG A 207 -7.63 -4.49 -15.39
C ARG A 207 -6.77 -5.14 -14.32
N GLN A 208 -5.46 -4.90 -14.33
CA GLN A 208 -4.51 -5.42 -13.33
C GLN A 208 -4.82 -4.94 -11.92
N LEU A 209 -5.26 -3.69 -11.76
CA LEU A 209 -5.72 -3.16 -10.49
C LEU A 209 -6.89 -3.99 -9.92
N TYR A 210 -7.95 -4.22 -10.73
CA TYR A 210 -9.11 -5.00 -10.30
C TYR A 210 -8.79 -6.47 -10.06
N GLU A 211 -7.99 -7.11 -10.91
CA GLU A 211 -7.49 -8.48 -10.72
C GLU A 211 -6.72 -8.62 -9.40
N SER A 212 -5.85 -7.67 -9.10
CA SER A 212 -5.09 -7.65 -7.86
C SER A 212 -6.00 -7.51 -6.64
N VAL A 213 -7.05 -6.70 -6.69
CA VAL A 213 -8.02 -6.56 -5.60
C VAL A 213 -8.84 -7.84 -5.43
N ILE A 214 -9.26 -8.48 -6.52
CA ILE A 214 -9.99 -9.75 -6.47
C ILE A 214 -9.11 -10.83 -5.84
N ASN A 215 -7.87 -10.99 -6.29
CA ASN A 215 -6.91 -11.95 -5.74
C ASN A 215 -6.62 -11.69 -4.25
N SER A 216 -6.38 -10.45 -3.87
CA SER A 216 -6.22 -10.05 -2.47
C SER A 216 -7.47 -10.32 -1.63
N SER A 217 -8.66 -10.29 -2.24
CA SER A 217 -9.91 -10.61 -1.56
C SER A 217 -10.04 -12.11 -1.28
N PHE A 218 -9.56 -12.98 -2.18
CA PHE A 218 -9.43 -14.42 -1.89
C PHE A 218 -8.52 -14.66 -0.68
N ASP A 219 -7.37 -13.99 -0.62
CA ASP A 219 -6.42 -14.11 0.50
C ASP A 219 -7.03 -13.65 1.82
N LYS A 220 -7.80 -12.55 1.83
CA LYS A 220 -8.54 -12.06 3.01
C LYS A 220 -9.58 -13.08 3.50
N ILE A 221 -10.30 -13.72 2.56
CA ILE A 221 -11.29 -14.75 2.90
C ILE A 221 -10.59 -15.99 3.48
N ASP A 222 -9.46 -16.42 2.92
CA ASP A 222 -8.67 -17.54 3.44
C ASP A 222 -8.13 -17.25 4.84
N LEU A 223 -7.63 -16.05 5.05
CA LEU A 223 -7.18 -15.59 6.36
C LEU A 223 -8.32 -15.68 7.38
N LEU A 224 -9.50 -15.14 7.05
CA LEU A 224 -10.65 -15.17 7.94
C LEU A 224 -11.14 -16.61 8.21
N SER A 225 -11.18 -17.46 7.19
CA SER A 225 -11.64 -18.86 7.31
C SER A 225 -10.80 -19.71 8.25
N THR A 226 -9.58 -19.29 8.52
CA THR A 226 -8.63 -20.01 9.39
C THR A 226 -8.44 -19.35 10.75
N LEU A 227 -9.29 -18.38 11.09
CA LEU A 227 -9.25 -17.63 12.34
C LEU A 227 -9.24 -18.56 13.57
N GLY A 228 -8.29 -18.36 14.47
CA GLY A 228 -8.12 -19.15 15.67
C GLY A 228 -7.46 -20.52 15.48
N THR A 229 -7.01 -20.85 14.27
CA THR A 229 -6.31 -22.10 13.96
C THR A 229 -4.82 -21.87 13.68
N ARG A 230 -4.02 -22.94 13.67
CA ARG A 230 -2.59 -22.87 13.27
C ARG A 230 -2.39 -22.46 11.81
N LYS A 231 -3.38 -22.66 10.94
CA LYS A 231 -3.32 -22.25 9.52
C LYS A 231 -3.44 -20.73 9.34
N PHE A 232 -3.90 -20.01 10.36
CA PHE A 232 -4.04 -18.56 10.31
C PHE A 232 -2.71 -17.85 10.08
N LEU A 233 -1.63 -18.27 10.75
CA LEU A 233 -0.29 -17.70 10.54
C LEU A 233 0.16 -17.86 9.09
N TYR A 234 -0.03 -19.02 8.49
CA TYR A 234 0.32 -19.25 7.08
C TYR A 234 -0.42 -18.26 6.15
N ASN A 235 -1.73 -18.10 6.33
CA ASN A 235 -2.52 -17.17 5.53
C ASN A 235 -2.16 -15.70 5.85
N SER A 236 -1.76 -15.38 7.08
CA SER A 236 -1.25 -14.07 7.46
C SER A 236 0.08 -13.75 6.77
N LEU A 237 0.99 -14.71 6.70
CA LEU A 237 2.25 -14.59 5.96
C LEU A 237 2.01 -14.40 4.46
N ARG A 238 1.04 -15.13 3.88
CA ARG A 238 0.68 -14.99 2.45
C ARG A 238 0.10 -13.61 2.15
N TYR A 239 -0.72 -13.07 3.05
CA TYR A 239 -1.41 -11.80 2.83
C TYR A 239 -0.57 -10.56 3.19
N PHE A 240 0.13 -10.57 4.33
CA PHE A 240 0.90 -9.43 4.83
C PHE A 240 2.42 -9.60 4.66
N GLY A 241 2.91 -10.82 4.48
CA GLY A 241 4.34 -11.11 4.50
C GLY A 241 4.92 -11.20 5.93
N ARG A 242 6.24 -11.12 6.00
CA ARG A 242 7.04 -11.09 7.23
C ARG A 242 8.14 -10.04 7.14
N PRO A 243 8.70 -9.58 8.28
CA PRO A 243 9.83 -8.66 8.28
C PRO A 243 11.03 -9.21 7.50
N SER A 244 11.67 -8.35 6.72
CA SER A 244 12.96 -8.63 6.08
C SER A 244 14.12 -8.37 7.05
N LYS A 245 15.33 -8.80 6.68
CA LYS A 245 16.57 -8.46 7.44
C LYS A 245 16.76 -6.94 7.56
N LYS A 246 16.42 -6.19 6.52
CA LYS A 246 16.47 -4.72 6.51
C LYS A 246 15.51 -4.13 7.53
N ASP A 247 14.26 -4.61 7.57
CA ASP A 247 13.26 -4.13 8.52
C ASP A 247 13.68 -4.36 9.97
N LEU A 248 14.29 -5.52 10.25
CA LEU A 248 14.86 -5.83 11.55
C LEU A 248 16.05 -4.92 11.90
N THR A 249 16.93 -4.62 10.95
CA THR A 249 18.04 -3.68 11.15
C THR A 249 17.51 -2.29 11.51
N ASN A 250 16.51 -1.79 10.81
CA ASN A 250 15.86 -0.51 11.12
C ASN A 250 15.19 -0.51 12.49
N ALA A 251 14.49 -1.60 12.83
CA ALA A 251 13.86 -1.74 14.14
C ALA A 251 14.91 -1.76 15.26
N GLN A 252 15.99 -2.52 15.13
CA GLN A 252 17.07 -2.58 16.08
C GLN A 252 17.77 -1.23 16.24
N TYR A 253 18.04 -0.51 15.15
CA TYR A 253 18.58 0.84 15.18
C TYR A 253 17.73 1.75 16.10
N ILE A 254 16.40 1.80 15.89
CA ILE A 254 15.50 2.61 16.72
C ILE A 254 15.52 2.18 18.17
N LEU A 255 15.56 0.88 18.46
CA LEU A 255 15.56 0.35 19.82
C LEU A 255 16.82 0.71 20.62
N HIS A 256 17.98 0.78 19.95
CA HIS A 256 19.26 1.13 20.57
C HIS A 256 19.46 2.64 20.79
N LEU A 257 18.57 3.49 20.27
CA LEU A 257 18.67 4.92 20.51
C LEU A 257 18.52 5.25 21.99
N PRO A 258 19.40 6.12 22.55
CA PRO A 258 19.29 6.56 23.95
C PRO A 258 18.00 7.38 24.18
N PRO A 259 17.53 7.50 25.42
CA PRO A 259 16.46 8.43 25.76
C PRO A 259 16.83 9.85 25.34
N ILE A 260 15.86 10.61 24.82
CA ILE A 260 16.05 12.02 24.46
C ILE A 260 16.02 12.84 25.76
N SER A 261 17.11 13.52 26.06
CA SER A 261 17.28 14.27 27.32
C SER A 261 16.29 15.46 27.48
N THR A 262 15.75 15.94 26.37
CA THR A 262 14.78 17.06 26.34
C THR A 262 13.32 16.61 26.58
N GLU A 263 13.02 15.32 26.61
CA GLU A 263 11.68 14.84 26.92
C GLU A 263 11.43 14.92 28.43
N PRO A 264 10.35 15.61 28.89
CA PRO A 264 10.05 15.74 30.31
C PRO A 264 9.74 14.36 30.91
N LYS A 265 10.28 14.08 32.11
CA LYS A 265 10.08 12.79 32.82
C LYS A 265 8.62 12.54 33.22
N THR A 266 7.88 13.62 33.49
CA THR A 266 6.45 13.56 33.85
C THR A 266 5.69 14.56 32.99
N VAL A 267 4.67 14.07 32.28
CA VAL A 267 3.80 14.90 31.41
C VAL A 267 2.38 14.77 31.94
N PRO A 268 1.64 15.87 32.11
CA PRO A 268 0.24 15.82 32.53
C PRO A 268 -0.59 14.99 31.53
N LEU A 269 -1.50 14.18 32.10
CA LEU A 269 -2.47 13.44 31.30
C LEU A 269 -3.71 14.30 31.07
N LEU A 270 -4.29 14.16 29.87
CA LEU A 270 -5.59 14.73 29.55
C LEU A 270 -6.68 13.89 30.21
N SER A 271 -7.75 14.55 30.66
CA SER A 271 -9.00 13.86 30.93
C SER A 271 -9.59 13.28 29.64
N MET A 272 -10.48 12.31 29.75
CA MET A 272 -11.14 11.72 28.59
C MET A 272 -11.97 12.77 27.81
N ASP A 273 -12.64 13.68 28.54
CA ASP A 273 -13.44 14.75 27.91
C ASP A 273 -12.55 15.73 27.10
N GLU A 274 -11.39 16.12 27.65
CA GLU A 274 -10.40 16.94 26.92
C GLU A 274 -9.89 16.23 25.68
N ALA A 275 -9.59 14.91 25.76
CA ALA A 275 -9.18 14.13 24.62
C ALA A 275 -10.26 14.08 23.55
N ILE A 276 -11.51 13.78 23.92
CA ILE A 276 -12.67 13.76 23.01
C ILE A 276 -12.88 15.14 22.36
N ALA A 277 -12.77 16.21 23.13
CA ALA A 277 -12.92 17.58 22.63
C ALA A 277 -11.85 17.90 21.55
N LYS A 278 -10.59 17.46 21.74
CA LYS A 278 -9.52 17.61 20.75
C LYS A 278 -9.83 16.85 19.45
N PHE A 279 -10.30 15.60 19.54
CA PHE A 279 -10.72 14.84 18.37
C PHE A 279 -11.88 15.50 17.62
N LYS A 280 -12.90 16.00 18.33
CA LYS A 280 -14.03 16.75 17.73
C LYS A 280 -13.54 17.99 17.00
N ASN A 281 -12.73 18.81 17.64
CA ASN A 281 -12.16 20.01 17.03
C ASN A 281 -11.37 19.68 15.76
N ALA A 282 -10.58 18.58 15.77
CA ALA A 282 -9.86 18.16 14.58
C ALA A 282 -10.81 17.75 13.43
N LEU A 283 -11.89 17.02 13.73
CA LEU A 283 -12.90 16.65 12.74
C LEU A 283 -13.58 17.89 12.14
N ASP A 284 -13.91 18.87 12.96
CA ASP A 284 -14.50 20.15 12.52
C ASP A 284 -13.54 20.91 11.60
N VAL A 285 -12.26 20.95 11.96
CA VAL A 285 -11.19 21.57 11.17
C VAL A 285 -10.98 20.91 9.80
N TYR A 286 -11.21 19.60 9.68
CA TYR A 286 -11.21 18.88 8.40
C TYR A 286 -12.57 18.89 7.69
N GLY A 287 -13.64 19.39 8.32
CA GLY A 287 -15.00 19.34 7.79
C GLY A 287 -15.51 17.92 7.61
N ILE A 288 -15.17 17.01 8.52
CA ILE A 288 -15.52 15.59 8.45
C ILE A 288 -16.58 15.27 9.50
N ASP A 289 -17.76 14.85 9.05
CA ASP A 289 -18.79 14.30 9.94
C ASP A 289 -18.45 12.87 10.34
N CYS A 290 -18.15 12.69 11.64
CA CYS A 290 -17.72 11.44 12.21
C CYS A 290 -18.19 11.31 13.67
N LYS A 291 -18.65 10.11 14.05
CA LYS A 291 -19.02 9.81 15.42
C LYS A 291 -17.79 9.45 16.26
N ILE A 292 -17.82 9.79 17.54
CA ILE A 292 -16.84 9.34 18.52
C ILE A 292 -17.57 8.51 19.57
N GLU A 293 -17.11 7.28 19.78
CA GLU A 293 -17.71 6.33 20.72
C GLU A 293 -16.65 5.72 21.65
N LEU A 294 -16.97 5.56 22.93
CA LEU A 294 -16.14 4.78 23.86
C LEU A 294 -16.44 3.29 23.67
N SER A 295 -15.38 2.47 23.55
CA SER A 295 -15.53 1.04 23.30
C SER A 295 -14.43 0.19 23.90
N ASN A 296 -14.80 -0.85 24.64
CA ASN A 296 -13.88 -1.88 25.15
C ASN A 296 -13.47 -2.92 24.08
N ARG A 297 -13.98 -2.81 22.86
CA ARG A 297 -13.71 -3.76 21.76
C ARG A 297 -12.44 -3.43 20.96
N VAL A 298 -11.74 -2.37 21.33
CA VAL A 298 -10.50 -1.95 20.68
C VAL A 298 -9.27 -2.36 21.51
N ILE A 299 -8.27 -2.92 20.84
CA ILE A 299 -6.99 -3.28 21.47
C ILE A 299 -6.07 -2.05 21.57
N SER A 300 -6.11 -1.17 20.55
CA SER A 300 -5.42 0.12 20.55
C SER A 300 -6.15 1.15 21.42
N GLN A 301 -5.49 2.25 21.74
CA GLN A 301 -6.14 3.35 22.47
C GLN A 301 -7.26 4.00 21.66
N VAL A 302 -7.04 4.15 20.34
CA VAL A 302 -7.98 4.72 19.37
C VAL A 302 -8.00 3.84 18.12
N MET A 303 -9.12 3.78 17.42
CA MET A 303 -9.28 3.06 16.16
C MET A 303 -10.41 3.66 15.33
N VAL A 304 -10.20 3.82 14.03
CA VAL A 304 -11.27 4.22 13.09
C VAL A 304 -12.03 3.00 12.57
N LEU A 305 -13.35 3.05 12.63
CA LEU A 305 -14.27 2.18 11.89
C LEU A 305 -14.71 2.88 10.61
N ASN A 306 -14.00 2.60 9.53
CA ASN A 306 -14.20 3.29 8.24
C ASN A 306 -15.62 3.12 7.70
N SER A 307 -16.17 1.90 7.78
CA SER A 307 -17.53 1.59 7.27
C SER A 307 -18.65 2.33 7.98
N LYS A 308 -18.41 2.77 9.22
CA LYS A 308 -19.38 3.49 10.06
C LYS A 308 -19.03 4.96 10.27
N LYS A 309 -17.91 5.43 9.73
CA LYS A 309 -17.37 6.76 10.01
C LYS A 309 -17.37 7.05 11.51
N THR A 310 -16.75 6.16 12.29
CA THR A 310 -16.76 6.24 13.76
C THR A 310 -15.34 6.08 14.28
N ILE A 311 -14.91 6.97 15.16
CA ILE A 311 -13.70 6.85 15.94
C ILE A 311 -14.05 6.16 17.26
N LEU A 312 -13.44 5.02 17.52
CA LEU A 312 -13.57 4.31 18.79
C LEU A 312 -12.39 4.67 19.69
N ILE A 313 -12.68 5.12 20.90
CA ILE A 313 -11.67 5.39 21.94
C ILE A 313 -11.88 4.38 23.07
N ARG A 314 -10.79 3.79 23.54
CA ARG A 314 -10.83 2.86 24.67
C ARG A 314 -11.09 3.63 25.96
N PRO A 315 -12.07 3.23 26.82
CA PRO A 315 -12.46 4.00 27.99
C PRO A 315 -11.36 4.20 29.05
N ASP A 316 -10.40 3.26 29.13
CA ASP A 316 -9.25 3.31 30.03
C ASP A 316 -7.99 3.89 29.38
N ALA A 317 -8.11 4.46 28.18
CA ALA A 317 -6.98 5.09 27.50
C ALA A 317 -6.55 6.37 28.23
N GLN A 318 -5.24 6.55 28.35
CA GLN A 318 -4.62 7.73 28.91
C GLN A 318 -3.74 8.39 27.86
N PHE A 319 -3.83 9.69 27.73
CA PHE A 319 -3.11 10.45 26.73
C PHE A 319 -2.40 11.64 27.38
N THR A 320 -1.15 11.83 27.04
CA THR A 320 -0.55 13.17 27.12
C THR A 320 -1.07 14.02 25.97
N LYS A 321 -0.91 15.35 26.05
CA LYS A 321 -1.30 16.25 24.95
C LYS A 321 -0.65 15.82 23.63
N LYS A 322 0.65 15.56 23.62
CA LYS A 322 1.41 15.17 22.42
C LYS A 322 0.96 13.81 21.86
N GLU A 323 0.67 12.83 22.73
CA GLU A 323 0.14 11.53 22.29
C GLU A 323 -1.27 11.66 21.65
N ALA A 324 -2.13 12.53 22.22
CA ALA A 324 -3.45 12.82 21.63
C ALA A 324 -3.31 13.51 20.27
N ASP A 325 -2.42 14.50 20.15
CA ASP A 325 -2.16 15.19 18.89
C ASP A 325 -1.61 14.23 17.82
N ALA A 326 -0.65 13.37 18.16
CA ALA A 326 -0.13 12.33 17.25
C ALA A 326 -1.23 11.36 16.81
N LEU A 327 -2.14 10.94 17.69
CA LEU A 327 -3.25 10.08 17.33
C LEU A 327 -4.30 10.80 16.46
N ILE A 328 -4.50 12.09 16.65
CA ILE A 328 -5.34 12.91 15.77
C ILE A 328 -4.75 12.98 14.37
N ASP A 329 -3.44 13.23 14.24
CA ASP A 329 -2.75 13.24 12.96
C ASP A 329 -2.87 11.89 12.24
N HIS A 330 -2.81 10.79 12.99
CA HIS A 330 -2.94 9.42 12.50
C HIS A 330 -4.38 9.07 12.08
N GLU A 331 -5.31 9.16 13.04
CA GLU A 331 -6.67 8.62 12.87
C GLU A 331 -7.58 9.59 12.10
N VAL A 332 -7.48 10.91 12.38
CA VAL A 332 -8.27 11.91 11.67
C VAL A 332 -7.53 12.36 10.42
N GLY A 333 -6.26 12.77 10.56
CA GLY A 333 -5.45 13.35 9.50
C GLY A 333 -5.22 12.41 8.30
N VAL A 334 -5.24 11.09 8.51
CA VAL A 334 -5.05 10.13 7.43
C VAL A 334 -6.24 9.18 7.28
N HIS A 335 -6.60 8.40 8.31
CA HIS A 335 -7.61 7.36 8.13
C HIS A 335 -9.01 7.91 7.87
N MET A 336 -9.42 9.00 8.56
CA MET A 336 -10.71 9.63 8.28
C MET A 336 -10.68 10.44 6.98
N VAL A 337 -9.58 11.14 6.68
CA VAL A 337 -9.38 11.86 5.41
C VAL A 337 -9.54 10.90 4.23
N THR A 338 -8.81 9.78 4.20
CA THR A 338 -8.90 8.77 3.12
C THR A 338 -10.28 8.10 3.06
N THR A 339 -10.92 7.88 4.21
CA THR A 339 -12.29 7.36 4.27
C THR A 339 -13.28 8.35 3.67
N GLN A 340 -13.17 9.64 3.99
CA GLN A 340 -14.04 10.68 3.48
C GLN A 340 -13.87 10.86 1.97
N ASN A 341 -12.62 10.90 1.48
CA ASN A 341 -12.33 10.99 0.05
C ASN A 341 -12.94 9.81 -0.71
N SER A 342 -12.64 8.57 -0.29
CA SER A 342 -13.17 7.37 -0.96
C SER A 342 -14.69 7.25 -0.93
N SER A 343 -15.37 7.79 0.08
CA SER A 343 -16.84 7.76 0.15
C SER A 343 -17.49 8.56 -0.96
N ASN A 344 -16.83 9.60 -1.43
CA ASN A 344 -17.31 10.49 -2.49
C ASN A 344 -16.89 10.03 -3.90
N GLU A 345 -15.97 9.06 -3.98
CA GLU A 345 -15.48 8.55 -5.26
C GLU A 345 -16.54 7.77 -6.05
N LYS A 346 -16.46 7.91 -7.40
CA LYS A 346 -17.32 7.17 -8.34
C LYS A 346 -16.99 5.68 -8.29
N LEU A 347 -15.69 5.34 -8.25
CA LEU A 347 -15.21 3.97 -8.16
C LEU A 347 -14.98 3.57 -6.70
N LYS A 348 -15.74 2.59 -6.23
CA LYS A 348 -15.76 2.14 -4.82
C LYS A 348 -14.62 1.20 -4.44
N ILE A 349 -13.78 0.82 -5.40
CA ILE A 349 -12.57 0.02 -5.16
C ILE A 349 -11.66 0.66 -4.09
N PHE A 350 -11.56 1.99 -4.06
CA PHE A 350 -10.79 2.75 -3.06
C PHE A 350 -11.41 2.73 -1.66
N ASN A 351 -12.70 2.44 -1.56
CA ASN A 351 -13.38 2.23 -0.29
C ASN A 351 -13.16 0.81 0.26
N ILE A 352 -13.17 -0.20 -0.63
CA ILE A 352 -12.84 -1.60 -0.31
C ILE A 352 -11.37 -1.71 0.12
N GLY A 353 -10.48 -1.05 -0.61
CA GLY A 353 -9.04 -1.00 -0.40
C GLY A 353 -8.24 -1.89 -1.35
N LEU A 354 -7.18 -1.31 -1.88
CA LEU A 354 -6.22 -1.96 -2.77
C LEU A 354 -5.37 -2.99 -2.00
N PRO A 355 -4.74 -3.95 -2.68
CA PRO A 355 -3.82 -4.89 -2.03
C PRO A 355 -2.72 -4.17 -1.26
N VAL A 356 -2.36 -4.70 -0.09
CA VAL A 356 -1.31 -4.13 0.78
C VAL A 356 -1.56 -2.66 1.19
N ASN A 357 -2.81 -2.14 1.06
CA ASN A 357 -3.14 -0.78 1.48
C ASN A 357 -2.76 -0.49 2.94
N THR A 358 -2.74 -1.50 3.80
CA THR A 358 -2.33 -1.34 5.20
C THR A 358 -0.95 -0.71 5.33
N MET A 359 0.04 -1.18 4.55
CA MET A 359 1.39 -0.63 4.58
C MET A 359 1.39 0.87 4.22
N THR A 360 0.67 1.23 3.17
CA THR A 360 0.57 2.62 2.69
C THR A 360 -0.17 3.50 3.70
N GLN A 361 -1.34 3.05 4.18
CA GLN A 361 -2.17 3.81 5.12
C GLN A 361 -1.47 4.05 6.47
N GLU A 362 -0.83 3.02 7.03
CA GLU A 362 -0.10 3.16 8.29
C GLU A 362 1.19 3.99 8.09
N GLY A 363 1.84 3.86 6.92
CA GLY A 363 3.00 4.68 6.55
C GLY A 363 2.66 6.15 6.44
N LEU A 364 1.57 6.51 5.75
CA LEU A 364 1.06 7.88 5.66
C LEU A 364 0.72 8.43 7.06
N ALA A 365 0.09 7.61 7.89
CA ALA A 365 -0.33 8.03 9.23
C ALA A 365 0.88 8.34 10.14
N ILE A 366 1.94 7.51 10.12
CA ILE A 366 3.15 7.78 10.89
C ILE A 366 3.92 8.97 10.30
N LEU A 367 3.94 9.12 8.97
CA LEU A 367 4.51 10.30 8.34
C LEU A 367 3.77 11.58 8.77
N SER A 368 2.44 11.53 8.91
CA SER A 368 1.65 12.65 9.44
C SER A 368 2.04 13.00 10.88
N GLU A 369 2.19 11.99 11.77
CA GLU A 369 2.70 12.19 13.13
C GLU A 369 4.10 12.86 13.14
N TYR A 370 4.96 12.51 12.18
CA TYR A 370 6.31 13.05 12.05
C TYR A 370 6.31 14.48 11.54
N LEU A 371 5.61 14.75 10.45
CA LEU A 371 5.58 16.09 9.81
C LEU A 371 4.82 17.13 10.64
N SER A 372 3.97 16.72 11.57
CA SER A 372 3.34 17.58 12.56
C SER A 372 4.19 17.82 13.83
N GLY A 373 5.35 17.15 13.96
CA GLY A 373 6.21 17.21 15.13
C GLY A 373 5.70 16.45 16.35
N ASN A 374 4.64 15.68 16.22
CA ASN A 374 3.99 14.98 17.31
C ASN A 374 4.55 13.57 17.57
N ILE A 375 5.41 13.06 16.68
CA ILE A 375 6.06 11.76 16.90
C ILE A 375 6.99 11.80 18.11
N THR A 376 7.08 10.69 18.85
CA THR A 376 7.98 10.55 20.01
C THR A 376 8.88 9.34 19.84
N LEU A 377 10.05 9.33 20.50
CA LEU A 377 10.94 8.17 20.51
C LEU A 377 10.25 6.95 21.12
N LYS A 378 9.44 7.13 22.16
CA LYS A 378 8.60 6.08 22.76
C LYS A 378 7.67 5.45 21.70
N ARG A 379 7.05 6.27 20.86
CA ARG A 379 6.19 5.83 19.75
C ARG A 379 6.98 5.03 18.72
N LEU A 380 8.13 5.54 18.26
CA LEU A 380 9.02 4.86 17.32
C LEU A 380 9.51 3.52 17.87
N LYS A 381 9.96 3.48 19.14
CA LYS A 381 10.36 2.22 19.79
C LYS A 381 9.21 1.22 19.87
N LYS A 382 7.99 1.67 20.18
CA LYS A 382 6.80 0.80 20.20
C LYS A 382 6.49 0.18 18.82
N ILE A 383 6.69 0.94 17.74
CA ILE A 383 6.55 0.46 16.38
C ILE A 383 7.67 -0.53 16.03
N ALA A 384 8.92 -0.22 16.38
CA ALA A 384 10.07 -1.10 16.18
C ALA A 384 9.93 -2.44 16.91
N LEU A 385 9.45 -2.43 18.16
CA LEU A 385 9.15 -3.65 18.91
C LEU A 385 8.15 -4.56 18.21
N ARG A 386 7.15 -4.01 17.51
CA ARG A 386 6.20 -4.82 16.74
C ARG A 386 6.88 -5.59 15.59
N VAL A 387 7.90 -4.99 14.97
CA VAL A 387 8.69 -5.68 13.93
C VAL A 387 9.43 -6.87 14.54
N VAL A 388 10.15 -6.64 15.66
CA VAL A 388 10.93 -7.69 16.35
C VAL A 388 10.02 -8.82 16.84
N ILE A 389 8.91 -8.51 17.50
CA ILE A 389 7.99 -9.54 18.02
C ILE A 389 7.32 -10.31 16.87
N THR A 390 7.01 -9.64 15.74
CA THR A 390 6.48 -10.33 14.56
C THR A 390 7.52 -11.31 14.01
N ASP A 391 8.79 -10.95 13.95
CA ASP A 391 9.86 -11.85 13.50
C ASP A 391 10.07 -13.02 14.48
N MET A 392 10.10 -12.77 15.79
CA MET A 392 10.18 -13.81 16.81
C MET A 392 9.05 -14.83 16.65
N MET A 393 7.80 -14.38 16.49
CA MET A 393 6.65 -15.27 16.23
C MET A 393 6.82 -16.07 14.94
N CYS A 394 7.28 -15.44 13.84
CA CYS A 394 7.52 -16.12 12.58
C CYS A 394 8.62 -17.17 12.66
N ASN A 395 9.55 -17.02 13.62
CA ASN A 395 10.64 -17.97 13.89
C ASN A 395 10.29 -18.99 14.99
N GLY A 396 9.02 -19.02 15.45
CA GLY A 396 8.49 -20.06 16.32
C GLY A 396 8.39 -19.69 17.80
N ALA A 397 8.75 -18.46 18.21
CA ALA A 397 8.57 -18.02 19.59
C ALA A 397 7.08 -17.95 19.94
N ASP A 398 6.74 -18.38 21.17
CA ASP A 398 5.37 -18.34 21.66
C ASP A 398 5.01 -16.99 22.33
N PHE A 399 3.75 -16.87 22.75
CA PHE A 399 3.23 -15.67 23.40
C PHE A 399 4.01 -15.29 24.67
N ILE A 400 4.37 -16.31 25.48
CA ILE A 400 5.05 -16.11 26.77
C ILE A 400 6.50 -15.67 26.55
N GLU A 401 7.18 -16.30 25.61
CA GLU A 401 8.54 -15.95 25.23
C GLU A 401 8.63 -14.50 24.72
N CYS A 402 7.74 -14.12 23.81
CA CYS A 402 7.66 -12.75 23.32
C CYS A 402 7.30 -11.75 24.42
N PHE A 403 6.39 -12.10 25.32
CA PHE A 403 6.03 -11.26 26.45
C PHE A 403 7.21 -11.06 27.43
N LYS A 404 7.90 -12.14 27.79
CA LYS A 404 9.09 -12.09 28.66
C LYS A 404 10.22 -11.28 28.02
N TYR A 405 10.43 -11.41 26.72
CA TYR A 405 11.39 -10.59 25.98
C TYR A 405 11.08 -9.09 26.15
N LEU A 406 9.83 -8.68 25.97
CA LEU A 406 9.43 -7.28 26.11
C LEU A 406 9.61 -6.76 27.53
N VAL A 407 9.20 -7.53 28.54
CA VAL A 407 9.27 -7.10 29.94
C VAL A 407 10.70 -7.11 30.47
N ASN A 408 11.42 -8.21 30.26
CA ASN A 408 12.73 -8.43 30.92
C ASN A 408 13.89 -7.78 30.15
N GLN A 409 13.86 -7.80 28.79
CA GLN A 409 14.97 -7.28 28.00
C GLN A 409 14.70 -5.85 27.47
N GLN A 410 13.46 -5.54 27.13
CA GLN A 410 13.10 -4.23 26.59
C GLN A 410 12.48 -3.29 27.64
N GLN A 411 12.31 -3.74 28.87
CA GLN A 411 11.76 -2.97 30.01
C GLN A 411 10.40 -2.31 29.71
N VAL A 412 9.60 -2.97 28.87
CA VAL A 412 8.25 -2.53 28.52
C VAL A 412 7.30 -2.83 29.68
N SER A 413 6.37 -1.92 29.95
CA SER A 413 5.36 -2.16 31.00
C SER A 413 4.54 -3.43 30.70
N ILE A 414 4.10 -4.14 31.75
CA ILE A 414 3.29 -5.37 31.62
C ILE A 414 2.08 -5.17 30.69
N ASN A 415 1.39 -4.04 30.83
CA ASN A 415 0.20 -3.73 30.05
C ASN A 415 0.53 -3.49 28.56
N ASP A 416 1.59 -2.73 28.27
CA ASP A 416 2.04 -2.50 26.90
C ASP A 416 2.59 -3.77 26.26
N ALA A 417 3.38 -4.56 27.00
CA ALA A 417 3.90 -5.84 26.53
C ALA A 417 2.76 -6.80 26.16
N TYR A 418 1.77 -6.96 27.05
CA TYR A 418 0.60 -7.78 26.76
C TYR A 418 -0.16 -7.27 25.52
N THR A 419 -0.33 -5.96 25.39
CA THR A 419 -1.01 -5.35 24.23
C THR A 419 -0.25 -5.61 22.93
N ILE A 420 1.09 -5.43 22.92
CA ILE A 420 1.91 -5.67 21.72
C ILE A 420 1.83 -7.15 21.31
N VAL A 421 2.01 -8.08 22.25
CA VAL A 421 2.01 -9.52 21.93
C VAL A 421 0.60 -9.95 21.49
N THR A 422 -0.46 -9.47 22.17
CA THR A 422 -1.85 -9.77 21.76
C THR A 422 -2.14 -9.34 20.33
N ARG A 423 -1.66 -8.16 19.91
CA ARG A 423 -1.84 -7.68 18.53
C ARG A 423 -1.20 -8.61 17.50
N ILE A 424 -0.10 -9.24 17.85
CA ILE A 424 0.68 -10.10 16.95
C ILE A 424 0.16 -11.55 17.01
N PHE A 425 -0.23 -12.05 18.16
CA PHE A 425 -0.69 -13.44 18.32
C PHE A 425 -2.20 -13.66 18.13
N ARG A 426 -3.01 -12.57 18.06
CA ARG A 426 -4.45 -12.71 17.73
C ARG A 426 -4.65 -13.47 16.43
N GLY A 427 -5.77 -14.19 16.37
CA GLY A 427 -6.12 -15.01 15.20
C GLY A 427 -5.36 -16.33 15.08
N GLY A 428 -4.22 -16.46 15.75
CA GLY A 428 -3.27 -17.57 15.62
C GLY A 428 -1.94 -17.16 14.99
N GLY A 429 -1.65 -15.83 14.94
CA GLY A 429 -0.43 -15.20 14.40
C GLY A 429 -0.72 -14.21 13.27
N PHE A 430 -0.79 -12.94 13.62
CA PHE A 430 -1.20 -11.86 12.73
C PHE A 430 -0.04 -10.93 12.41
N THR A 431 0.58 -11.11 11.27
CA THR A 431 1.84 -10.44 10.91
C THR A 431 1.70 -8.96 10.51
N LYS A 432 0.47 -8.41 10.47
CA LYS A 432 0.16 -7.04 10.03
C LYS A 432 1.07 -5.95 10.63
N ASP A 433 1.41 -6.08 11.92
CA ASP A 433 1.90 -4.93 12.69
C ASP A 433 3.36 -4.50 12.35
N TYR A 434 4.16 -5.32 11.66
CA TYR A 434 5.47 -4.90 11.16
C TYR A 434 5.37 -3.88 10.02
N LEU A 435 4.24 -3.86 9.30
CA LEU A 435 4.01 -2.97 8.18
C LEU A 435 3.97 -1.48 8.55
N TYR A 436 3.84 -1.15 9.84
CA TYR A 436 3.88 0.23 10.32
C TYR A 436 5.23 0.88 10.03
N LEU A 437 6.33 0.23 10.44
CA LEU A 437 7.68 0.76 10.22
C LEU A 437 8.07 0.70 8.74
N VAL A 438 7.76 -0.41 8.06
CA VAL A 438 8.03 -0.59 6.63
C VAL A 438 7.28 0.44 5.78
N GLY A 439 6.03 0.67 6.10
CA GLY A 439 5.20 1.68 5.41
C GLY A 439 5.75 3.08 5.64
N PHE A 440 6.11 3.41 6.87
CA PHE A 440 6.70 4.71 7.19
C PHE A 440 7.98 4.97 6.40
N GLU A 441 8.91 4.01 6.37
CA GLU A 441 10.15 4.12 5.60
C GLU A 441 9.89 4.38 4.10
N LYS A 442 8.98 3.61 3.51
CA LYS A 442 8.67 3.73 2.07
C LYS A 442 7.98 5.06 1.72
N ILE A 443 7.01 5.48 2.52
CA ILE A 443 6.29 6.75 2.30
C ILE A 443 7.21 7.94 2.57
N LEU A 444 8.08 7.86 3.58
CA LEU A 444 9.08 8.88 3.83
C LEU A 444 10.06 9.05 2.66
N LYS A 445 10.52 7.94 2.06
CA LYS A 445 11.37 8.00 0.86
C LYS A 445 10.66 8.68 -0.30
N LEU A 446 9.38 8.36 -0.50
CA LEU A 446 8.58 9.02 -1.53
C LEU A 446 8.45 10.52 -1.25
N TRP A 447 8.15 10.90 0.01
CA TRP A 447 8.08 12.29 0.43
C TRP A 447 9.41 13.03 0.19
N LYS A 448 10.54 12.45 0.61
CA LYS A 448 11.88 13.04 0.41
C LYS A 448 12.30 13.14 -1.06
N SER A 449 11.64 12.43 -1.97
CA SER A 449 11.86 12.52 -3.42
C SER A 449 10.98 13.60 -4.07
N ASP A 450 10.31 14.44 -3.28
CA ASP A 450 9.41 15.52 -3.73
C ASP A 450 8.24 15.01 -4.61
N VAL A 451 7.85 13.76 -4.42
CA VAL A 451 6.71 13.16 -5.11
C VAL A 451 5.43 13.43 -4.31
N SER A 452 4.40 13.94 -4.99
CA SER A 452 3.12 14.26 -4.36
C SER A 452 2.49 13.05 -3.68
N LEU A 453 2.07 13.17 -2.43
CA LEU A 453 1.31 12.13 -1.73
C LEU A 453 -0.20 12.19 -2.03
N SER A 454 -0.67 13.21 -2.75
CA SER A 454 -2.09 13.43 -3.06
C SER A 454 -2.78 12.19 -3.65
N PRO A 455 -2.22 11.47 -4.66
CA PRO A 455 -2.86 10.26 -5.19
C PRO A 455 -3.12 9.19 -4.14
N LEU A 456 -2.29 9.10 -3.11
CA LEU A 456 -2.45 8.11 -2.04
C LEU A 456 -3.58 8.45 -1.07
N LEU A 457 -4.09 9.69 -1.09
CA LEU A 457 -5.19 10.14 -0.23
C LEU A 457 -6.59 9.95 -0.82
N VAL A 458 -6.72 9.43 -2.05
CA VAL A 458 -8.02 9.15 -2.69
C VAL A 458 -8.86 8.14 -1.89
N GLY A 459 -8.21 7.26 -1.14
CA GLY A 459 -8.88 6.27 -0.32
C GLY A 459 -7.92 5.26 0.30
N LYS A 460 -8.36 4.02 0.47
CA LYS A 460 -7.52 2.90 0.94
C LYS A 460 -6.59 2.43 -0.21
N THR A 461 -5.67 3.28 -0.59
CA THR A 461 -4.74 3.10 -1.71
C THR A 461 -3.53 2.26 -1.33
N SER A 462 -2.77 1.85 -2.33
CA SER A 462 -1.48 1.17 -2.15
C SER A 462 -0.41 1.86 -2.99
N LEU A 463 0.78 2.00 -2.41
CA LEU A 463 1.95 2.56 -3.08
C LEU A 463 2.30 1.80 -4.37
N ASP A 464 2.04 0.50 -4.41
CA ASP A 464 2.29 -0.34 -5.60
C ASP A 464 1.45 0.07 -6.82
N PHE A 465 0.38 0.83 -6.62
CA PHE A 465 -0.51 1.33 -7.67
C PHE A 465 -0.45 2.85 -7.83
N TYR A 466 0.58 3.51 -7.25
CA TYR A 466 0.71 4.97 -7.29
C TYR A 466 0.53 5.53 -8.71
N ASN A 467 1.31 5.03 -9.67
CA ASN A 467 1.28 5.53 -11.05
C ASN A 467 -0.09 5.29 -11.72
N THR A 468 -0.75 4.16 -11.44
CA THR A 468 -2.09 3.88 -11.98
C THR A 468 -3.14 4.82 -11.41
N ILE A 469 -3.06 5.12 -10.10
CA ILE A 469 -3.98 6.05 -9.42
C ILE A 469 -3.78 7.46 -9.96
N ASP A 470 -2.53 7.89 -10.09
CA ASP A 470 -2.18 9.22 -10.59
C ASP A 470 -2.68 9.40 -12.05
N GLU A 471 -2.45 8.40 -12.92
CA GLU A 471 -3.01 8.37 -14.27
C GLU A 471 -4.55 8.45 -14.27
N MET A 472 -5.22 7.73 -13.37
CA MET A 472 -6.69 7.77 -13.28
C MET A 472 -7.21 9.16 -12.86
N ILE A 473 -6.47 9.88 -12.01
CA ILE A 473 -6.78 11.26 -11.61
C ILE A 473 -6.59 12.20 -12.80
N GLU A 474 -5.48 12.10 -13.51
CA GLU A 474 -5.18 12.92 -14.69
C GLU A 474 -6.22 12.74 -15.80
N ARG A 475 -6.70 11.51 -15.98
CA ARG A 475 -7.77 11.14 -16.95
C ARG A 475 -9.18 11.51 -16.47
N GLU A 476 -9.34 12.12 -15.29
CA GLU A 476 -10.62 12.46 -14.68
C GLU A 476 -11.57 11.23 -14.47
N MET A 477 -11.01 10.04 -14.45
CA MET A 477 -11.73 8.79 -14.15
C MET A 477 -12.13 8.73 -12.68
N ILE A 478 -11.30 9.30 -11.82
CA ILE A 478 -11.55 9.53 -10.40
C ILE A 478 -11.23 11.00 -10.06
N ALA A 479 -11.82 11.50 -8.98
CA ALA A 479 -11.59 12.86 -8.55
C ALA A 479 -10.23 13.00 -7.84
N LYS A 480 -9.65 14.20 -7.88
CA LYS A 480 -8.58 14.56 -6.94
C LYS A 480 -9.11 14.50 -5.52
N PRO A 481 -8.30 14.07 -4.53
CA PRO A 481 -8.74 14.05 -3.14
C PRO A 481 -9.12 15.47 -2.70
N LYS A 482 -10.34 15.59 -2.14
CA LYS A 482 -10.86 16.88 -1.64
C LYS A 482 -10.26 17.25 -0.29
N HIS A 483 -10.06 16.24 0.56
CA HIS A 483 -9.47 16.44 1.88
C HIS A 483 -8.01 16.00 1.82
N ILE A 484 -7.12 16.90 2.23
CA ILE A 484 -5.67 16.66 2.28
C ILE A 484 -5.22 16.66 3.75
N THR A 485 -4.29 15.80 4.06
CA THR A 485 -3.66 15.74 5.39
C THR A 485 -2.89 17.04 5.66
N LYS A 486 -3.25 17.77 6.71
CA LYS A 486 -2.70 19.11 6.98
C LYS A 486 -1.19 19.14 7.14
N SER A 487 -0.61 18.14 7.81
CA SER A 487 0.83 18.06 7.96
C SER A 487 1.58 17.79 6.65
N PHE A 488 0.89 17.35 5.58
CA PHE A 488 1.50 17.22 4.25
C PHE A 488 1.48 18.54 3.48
N GLU A 489 0.52 19.42 3.77
CA GLU A 489 0.46 20.76 3.18
C GLU A 489 1.34 21.77 3.95
N GLN A 490 1.39 21.61 5.26
CA GLN A 490 2.09 22.51 6.17
C GLN A 490 2.92 21.69 7.16
N PRO A 491 4.00 21.04 6.70
CA PRO A 491 4.91 20.33 7.60
C PRO A 491 5.60 21.35 8.52
N ILE A 492 5.93 20.94 9.74
CA ILE A 492 6.81 21.73 10.58
C ILE A 492 8.19 21.82 9.92
N ASP A 493 8.89 22.92 10.15
CA ASP A 493 10.21 23.12 9.60
C ASP A 493 11.24 22.10 10.12
N TYR A 494 12.31 21.92 9.36
CA TYR A 494 13.38 20.98 9.66
C TYR A 494 14.05 21.24 11.02
N GLU A 495 14.26 22.51 11.38
CA GLU A 495 14.90 22.91 12.62
C GLU A 495 14.03 22.55 13.84
N SER A 496 12.71 22.70 13.72
CA SER A 496 11.74 22.32 14.75
C SER A 496 11.66 20.80 14.98
N ASN A 497 11.96 19.99 13.97
CA ASN A 497 12.00 18.52 14.09
C ASN A 497 13.31 18.00 14.72
N GLY A 498 14.40 18.75 14.63
CA GLY A 498 15.63 18.53 15.38
C GLY A 498 16.15 17.10 15.35
N ILE A 499 16.24 16.47 16.53
CA ILE A 499 16.79 15.12 16.71
C ILE A 499 16.01 14.03 15.96
N TYR A 500 14.70 14.22 15.70
CA TYR A 500 13.90 13.24 14.97
C TYR A 500 14.28 13.13 13.49
N GLU A 501 14.69 14.25 12.88
CA GLU A 501 15.21 14.23 11.50
C GLU A 501 16.51 13.38 11.44
N TYR A 502 17.42 13.56 12.40
CA TYR A 502 18.63 12.74 12.50
C TYR A 502 18.31 11.25 12.68
N ILE A 503 17.38 10.93 13.59
CA ILE A 503 16.94 9.55 13.82
C ILE A 503 16.38 8.93 12.55
N ILE A 504 15.53 9.66 11.84
CA ILE A 504 14.81 9.16 10.67
C ILE A 504 15.72 9.07 9.44
N SER A 505 16.72 9.94 9.32
CA SER A 505 17.73 9.85 8.26
C SER A 505 18.63 8.61 8.39
N GLY A 506 18.76 8.04 9.58
CA GLY A 506 19.49 6.80 9.83
C GLY A 506 18.75 5.51 9.42
N LEU A 507 17.50 5.59 9.01
CA LEU A 507 16.76 4.44 8.48
C LEU A 507 17.26 4.08 7.07
N LYS A 508 17.54 2.80 6.84
CA LYS A 508 18.08 2.27 5.57
C LYS A 508 17.01 2.08 4.50
#